data_304e46c8f9035c44caa3fca2da597ffd
#
_entry.id   304e46c8f9035c44caa3fca2da597ffd
#
_cell.length_a   1.000
_cell.length_b   1.000
_cell.length_c   1.000
_cell.angle_alpha   90.00
_cell.angle_beta   90.00
_cell.angle_gamma   90.00
#
_symmetry.space_group_name_H-M   'P 1'
#
loop_
_entity.id
_entity.type
_entity.pdbx_description
1 polymer ?
#
loop_
_entity_poly.entity_id
_entity_poly.type
_entity_poly.pdbx_seq_one_letter_code
_entity_poly.pdbx_strand_id
1 'polypeptide(L)' 'MVSVKVLYKGSGNPVKGAKVSLMFSGLISGGSVPGKYTDYNGEVHFNIGTGNGTIYVNGLDAKTGYISGMEVVHV' A
#
# COMPACT_ATOMS: atom_id res chain seq x y z
N MET A 1 10.01 -5.74 -5.54
CA MET A 1 9.26 -5.69 -4.29
C MET A 1 8.63 -4.31 -4.11
N VAL A 2 7.40 -4.27 -3.66
CA VAL A 2 6.72 -3.02 -3.34
C VAL A 2 6.48 -2.98 -1.84
N SER A 3 6.86 -1.89 -1.21
CA SER A 3 6.65 -1.67 0.21
C SER A 3 5.77 -0.45 0.40
N VAL A 4 4.90 -0.49 1.40
CA VAL A 4 4.00 0.62 1.70
C VAL A 4 4.21 1.00 3.16
N LYS A 5 4.39 2.30 3.40
CA LYS A 5 4.48 2.85 4.74
C LYS A 5 3.27 3.75 4.98
N VAL A 6 2.53 3.47 6.04
CA VAL A 6 1.32 4.21 6.37
C VAL A 6 1.57 5.10 7.57
N LEU A 7 1.32 6.37 7.40
CA LEU A 7 1.51 7.38 8.45
C LEU A 7 0.21 8.11 8.71
N TYR A 8 0.05 8.58 9.95
CA TYR A 8 -1.08 9.46 10.28
C TYR A 8 -0.81 10.86 9.71
N LYS A 9 -1.81 11.46 9.07
CA LYS A 9 -1.70 12.80 8.50
C LYS A 9 -1.28 13.84 9.53
N GLY A 10 -1.94 13.81 10.67
CA GLY A 10 -1.75 14.85 11.65
C GLY A 10 -0.39 14.83 12.32
N SER A 11 0.04 13.67 12.76
CA SER A 11 1.25 13.52 13.55
C SER A 11 2.46 13.07 12.76
N GLY A 12 2.24 12.40 11.63
CA GLY A 12 3.32 11.76 10.89
C GLY A 12 3.78 10.45 11.52
N ASN A 13 3.10 9.99 12.56
CA ASN A 13 3.46 8.74 13.23
C ASN A 13 3.04 7.54 12.40
N PRO A 14 3.79 6.43 12.49
CA PRO A 14 3.42 5.22 11.77
C PRO A 14 2.13 4.60 12.29
N VAL A 15 1.37 4.01 11.38
CA VAL A 15 0.12 3.34 11.70
C VAL A 15 0.35 1.85 11.75
N LYS A 16 0.30 1.27 12.94
CA LYS A 16 0.43 -0.17 13.14
C LYS A 16 -0.92 -0.84 12.96
N GLY A 17 -0.93 -2.00 12.34
CA GLY A 17 -2.14 -2.82 12.23
C GLY A 17 -3.15 -2.37 11.20
N ALA A 18 -2.73 -1.50 10.29
CA ALA A 18 -3.60 -1.10 9.19
C ALA A 18 -3.55 -2.15 8.08
N LYS A 19 -4.69 -2.48 7.55
CA LYS A 19 -4.74 -3.44 6.44
C LYS A 19 -4.47 -2.72 5.13
N VAL A 20 -3.38 -3.10 4.48
CA VAL A 20 -2.99 -2.54 3.20
C VAL A 20 -3.23 -3.55 2.10
N SER A 21 -3.94 -3.17 1.08
CA SER A 21 -4.13 -4.00 -0.10
C SER A 21 -3.80 -3.22 -1.35
N LEU A 22 -3.47 -3.93 -2.40
CA LEU A 22 -3.09 -3.35 -3.67
C LEU A 22 -3.98 -3.90 -4.77
N MET A 23 -4.36 -3.04 -5.71
CA MET A 23 -5.04 -3.48 -6.91
C MET A 23 -4.34 -2.87 -8.09
N PHE A 24 -3.81 -3.72 -8.97
CA PHE A 24 -3.13 -3.25 -10.18
C PHE A 24 -4.09 -3.25 -11.35
N SER A 25 -4.07 -2.17 -12.10
CA SER A 25 -4.81 -2.09 -13.33
C SER A 25 -4.00 -2.71 -14.43
N GLY A 26 -4.60 -3.49 -15.22
CA GLY A 26 -3.89 -3.88 -16.31
C GLY A 26 -3.87 -5.29 -16.50
N LEU A 27 -3.57 -5.67 -17.32
CA LEU A 27 -3.34 -6.66 -18.18
C LEU A 27 -3.48 -8.03 -17.63
N ILE A 28 -2.54 -8.77 -17.97
CA ILE A 28 -2.46 -10.17 -17.67
C ILE A 28 -2.23 -10.40 -16.22
N SER A 29 -1.37 -9.57 -15.67
CA SER A 29 -1.04 -9.69 -14.26
C SER A 29 -1.83 -8.73 -13.40
N GLY A 30 -2.83 -8.11 -13.97
CA GLY A 30 -3.70 -7.23 -13.22
C GLY A 30 -4.47 -8.00 -12.19
N GLY A 31 -4.94 -7.30 -11.17
CA GLY A 31 -5.73 -7.92 -10.14
C GLY A 31 -5.35 -7.41 -8.78
N SER A 32 -6.00 -7.98 -7.78
CA SER A 32 -5.79 -7.56 -6.40
C SER A 32 -4.75 -8.44 -5.73
N VAL A 33 -4.01 -7.80 -4.84
CA VAL A 33 -3.04 -8.48 -3.99
C VAL A 33 -3.66 -8.55 -2.61
N PRO A 34 -3.69 -9.73 -1.99
CA PRO A 34 -4.29 -9.89 -0.67
C PRO A 34 -3.70 -8.92 0.35
N GLY A 35 -4.56 -8.39 1.20
CA GLY A 35 -4.14 -7.43 2.19
C GLY A 35 -3.21 -8.00 3.24
N LYS A 36 -2.31 -7.14 3.70
CA LYS A 36 -1.42 -7.44 4.81
C LYS A 36 -1.53 -6.31 5.82
N TYR A 37 -1.20 -6.61 7.06
CA TYR A 37 -1.27 -5.61 8.13
C TYR A 37 0.09 -4.99 8.36
N THR A 38 0.12 -3.68 8.60
CA THR A 38 1.35 -2.95 8.87
C THR A 38 1.96 -3.36 10.20
N ASP A 39 3.29 -3.27 10.26
CA ASP A 39 4.05 -3.54 11.47
C ASP A 39 4.17 -2.28 12.35
N TYR A 40 5.04 -2.31 13.35
CA TYR A 40 5.27 -1.18 14.24
C TYR A 40 5.73 0.09 13.53
N ASN A 41 6.42 -0.08 12.41
CA ASN A 41 6.91 1.05 11.63
C ASN A 41 5.90 1.53 10.60
N GLY A 42 4.70 0.95 10.61
CA GLY A 42 3.66 1.26 9.64
C GLY A 42 3.94 0.67 8.28
N GLU A 43 4.81 -0.33 8.20
CA GLU A 43 5.27 -0.87 6.93
C GLU A 43 4.71 -2.23 6.63
N VAL A 44 4.52 -2.47 5.35
CA VAL A 44 4.14 -3.78 4.83
C VAL A 44 4.88 -3.98 3.52
N HIS A 45 5.28 -5.22 3.26
CA HIS A 45 6.08 -5.54 2.09
C HIS A 45 5.39 -6.60 1.25
N PHE A 46 5.36 -6.35 -0.06
CA PHE A 46 4.76 -7.27 -1.02
C PHE A 46 5.82 -7.72 -2.01
N ASN A 47 5.92 -9.01 -2.21
CA ASN A 47 6.87 -9.57 -3.17
C ASN A 47 6.24 -9.58 -4.56
N ILE A 48 6.08 -8.41 -5.13
CA ILE A 48 5.45 -8.21 -6.44
C ILE A 48 6.21 -7.17 -7.22
N GLY A 49 5.93 -7.09 -8.51
CA GLY A 49 6.52 -6.08 -9.37
C GLY A 49 5.79 -4.75 -9.30
N THR A 50 6.30 -3.78 -10.02
CA THR A 50 5.73 -2.44 -10.09
C THR A 50 4.65 -2.36 -11.15
N GLY A 51 3.81 -1.35 -11.07
CA GLY A 51 2.77 -1.12 -12.06
C GLY A 51 1.82 -0.03 -11.64
N ASN A 52 0.88 0.28 -12.52
CA ASN A 52 -0.18 1.24 -12.21
C ASN A 52 -1.27 0.56 -11.39
N GLY A 53 -1.72 1.23 -10.35
CA GLY A 53 -2.75 0.66 -9.53
C GLY A 53 -3.19 1.58 -8.41
N THR A 54 -3.81 1.00 -7.41
CA THR A 54 -4.32 1.73 -6.25
C THR A 54 -3.89 1.03 -4.98
N ILE A 55 -3.48 1.83 -4.00
CA ILE A 55 -3.18 1.37 -2.66
C ILE A 55 -4.38 1.67 -1.78
N TYR A 56 -4.92 0.65 -1.14
CA TYR A 56 -6.03 0.79 -0.21
C TYR A 56 -5.53 0.58 1.21
N VAL A 57 -5.96 1.44 2.12
CA VAL A 57 -5.67 1.28 3.54
C VAL A 57 -7.01 1.17 4.25
N ASN A 58 -7.24 0.04 4.92
CA ASN A 58 -8.50 -0.27 5.58
C ASN A 58 -9.71 -0.11 4.63
N GLY A 59 -9.50 -0.48 3.37
CA GLY A 59 -10.55 -0.40 2.35
C GLY A 59 -10.74 0.95 1.72
N LEU A 60 -9.99 1.97 2.13
CA LEU A 60 -10.09 3.30 1.57
C LEU A 60 -8.92 3.58 0.63
N ASP A 61 -9.22 4.24 -0.48
CA ASP A 61 -8.25 4.62 -1.49
C ASP A 61 -7.23 5.61 -0.89
N ALA A 62 -5.98 5.22 -0.84
CA ALA A 62 -4.92 6.06 -0.30
C ALA A 62 -4.04 6.66 -1.38
N LYS A 63 -3.83 5.94 -2.47
CA LYS A 63 -3.03 6.43 -3.59
C LYS A 63 -3.41 5.69 -4.85
N THR A 64 -3.52 6.42 -5.95
CA THR A 64 -3.71 5.84 -7.27
C THR A 64 -2.64 6.36 -8.20
N GLY A 65 -2.06 5.49 -9.00
CA GLY A 65 -1.02 5.84 -9.95
C GLY A 65 0.03 4.76 -10.06
N TYR A 66 1.23 5.16 -10.41
CA TYR A 66 2.32 4.20 -10.56
C TYR A 66 2.88 3.84 -9.19
N ILE A 67 2.90 2.55 -8.92
CA ILE A 67 3.32 2.01 -7.63
C ILE A 67 4.65 1.30 -7.81
N SER A 68 5.67 1.74 -7.08
CA SER A 68 6.99 1.12 -7.15
C SER A 68 7.78 1.38 -5.87
N GLY A 69 8.69 0.47 -5.56
CA GLY A 69 9.60 0.63 -4.44
C GLY A 69 8.89 0.87 -3.12
N MET A 70 9.28 1.91 -2.43
CA MET A 70 8.65 2.30 -1.16
C MET A 70 7.65 3.42 -1.43
N GLU A 71 6.40 3.14 -1.12
CA GLU A 71 5.33 4.12 -1.24
C GLU A 71 4.93 4.58 0.16
N VAL A 72 4.81 5.87 0.36
CA VAL A 72 4.38 6.43 1.64
C VAL A 72 2.99 7.02 1.46
N VAL A 73 2.06 6.59 2.28
CA VAL A 73 0.68 7.09 2.23
C VAL A 73 0.28 7.61 3.60
N HIS A 74 -0.64 8.55 3.62
CA HIS A 74 -1.12 9.18 4.85
C HIS A 74 -2.61 8.94 5.03
N VAL A 75 -2.98 8.70 6.25
CA VAL A 75 -4.39 8.45 6.60
C VAL A 75 -4.89 9.36 7.71
#